data_ae3baa13885fe4949689ee89b3739fa8
#
_entry.id   ae3baa13885fe4949689ee89b3739fa8
#
_cell.length_a   1.000
_cell.length_b   1.000
_cell.length_c   1.000
_cell.angle_alpha   90.00
_cell.angle_beta   90.00
_cell.angle_gamma   90.00
#
_symmetry.space_group_name_H-M   'P 1'
#
loop_
_entity.id
_entity.type
_entity.pdbx_description
1 polymer ?
#
loop_
_entity_poly.entity_id
_entity_poly.type
_entity_poly.pdbx_seq_one_letter_code
_entity_poly.pdbx_strand_id
1 'polypeptide(L)'
;NKLGLRTLAVHVDNGWNSEESVQNIKNICEPLGIDYASHVLDWEEFKDIQLSVLKSSIVEVEIPTDIAVLGALHRVAAKHKIKFILSGGNYATEGILPQKWFYDPKDLKLLKNIQKRFGTKKMKTFPSFNFLEEIYYKFIKKIRIVYILNYFPFDKEKAMAVLKEELNWKYYGGKHYESKFTSFVQSYYQFKKFNLDYRRATFS
;
A
#
# COMPACT_ATOMS: atom_id res chain seq x y z
N ASN A 1 10.26 18.90 0.88
CA ASN A 1 11.44 19.70 1.11
C ASN A 1 11.18 21.19 1.42
N LYS A 2 10.01 21.73 1.07
CA LYS A 2 9.63 23.13 1.42
C LYS A 2 9.73 23.41 2.94
N LEU A 3 9.70 22.37 3.79
CA LEU A 3 9.82 22.49 5.25
C LEU A 3 11.23 22.18 5.78
N GLY A 4 12.23 22.02 4.92
CA GLY A 4 13.60 21.68 5.32
C GLY A 4 13.78 20.25 5.89
N LEU A 5 12.79 19.37 5.74
CA LEU A 5 12.87 18.01 6.21
C LEU A 5 13.62 17.12 5.22
N ARG A 6 14.48 16.24 5.72
CA ARG A 6 15.05 15.15 4.92
C ARG A 6 14.05 14.01 4.88
N THR A 7 13.54 13.72 3.70
CA THR A 7 12.54 12.69 3.47
C THR A 7 13.10 11.56 2.61
N LEU A 8 12.67 10.34 2.88
CA LEU A 8 12.93 9.17 2.06
C LEU A 8 11.60 8.60 1.57
N ALA A 9 11.36 8.65 0.27
CA ALA A 9 10.24 7.97 -0.34
C ALA A 9 10.58 6.48 -0.53
N VAL A 10 9.69 5.61 -0.10
CA VAL A 10 9.85 4.15 -0.25
C VAL A 10 8.71 3.60 -1.08
N HIS A 11 9.06 2.97 -2.17
CA HIS A 11 8.12 2.27 -3.04
C HIS A 11 8.32 0.75 -2.89
N VAL A 12 7.23 0.01 -2.76
CA VAL A 12 7.26 -1.46 -2.79
C VAL A 12 6.83 -1.91 -4.17
N ASP A 13 7.78 -2.40 -4.94
CA ASP A 13 7.52 -2.92 -6.27
C ASP A 13 7.13 -4.39 -6.20
N ASN A 14 5.86 -4.63 -6.45
CA ASN A 14 5.23 -5.96 -6.46
C ASN A 14 4.93 -6.46 -7.89
N GLY A 15 5.44 -5.78 -8.92
CA GLY A 15 5.27 -6.14 -10.33
C GLY A 15 3.93 -5.71 -10.96
N TRP A 16 3.04 -5.02 -10.23
CA TRP A 16 1.72 -4.63 -10.71
C TRP A 16 1.55 -3.15 -11.02
N ASN A 17 2.60 -2.36 -10.87
CA ASN A 17 2.54 -0.91 -11.09
C ASN A 17 2.23 -0.56 -12.54
N SER A 18 1.38 0.44 -12.76
CA SER A 18 1.21 1.03 -14.07
C SER A 18 2.44 1.89 -14.43
N GLU A 19 2.69 2.08 -15.72
CA GLU A 19 3.80 2.94 -16.19
C GLU A 19 3.61 4.38 -15.70
N GLU A 20 2.37 4.86 -15.71
CA GLU A 20 2.01 6.19 -15.22
C GLU A 20 2.33 6.34 -13.73
N SER A 21 2.05 5.31 -12.90
CA SER A 21 2.34 5.38 -11.47
C SER A 21 3.85 5.44 -11.20
N VAL A 22 4.65 4.67 -11.94
CA VAL A 22 6.12 4.73 -11.84
C VAL A 22 6.65 6.09 -12.28
N GLN A 23 6.11 6.64 -13.38
CA GLN A 23 6.50 7.97 -13.84
C GLN A 23 6.11 9.07 -12.84
N ASN A 24 4.93 8.97 -12.21
CA ASN A 24 4.48 9.91 -11.19
C ASN A 24 5.40 9.94 -9.96
N ILE A 25 5.94 8.78 -9.55
CA ILE A 25 6.94 8.73 -8.46
C ILE A 25 8.16 9.60 -8.82
N LYS A 26 8.69 9.48 -10.04
CA LYS A 26 9.82 10.29 -10.51
C LYS A 26 9.45 11.77 -10.56
N ASN A 27 8.31 12.10 -11.16
CA ASN A 27 7.82 13.46 -11.29
C ASN A 27 7.65 14.18 -9.94
N ILE A 28 7.39 13.42 -8.86
CA ILE A 28 7.28 13.96 -7.51
C ILE A 28 8.65 14.03 -6.82
N CYS A 29 9.43 12.96 -6.87
CA CYS A 29 10.65 12.86 -6.07
C CYS A 29 11.77 13.76 -6.61
N GLU A 30 11.99 13.80 -7.92
CA GLU A 30 13.10 14.52 -8.54
C GLU A 30 13.02 16.05 -8.32
N PRO A 31 11.92 16.76 -8.66
CA PRO A 31 11.84 18.21 -8.46
C PRO A 31 11.88 18.64 -7.00
N LEU A 32 11.41 17.76 -6.10
CA LEU A 32 11.40 18.04 -4.67
C LEU A 32 12.71 17.65 -3.97
N GLY A 33 13.68 17.04 -4.68
CA GLY A 33 14.92 16.54 -4.08
C GLY A 33 14.66 15.53 -2.97
N ILE A 34 13.68 14.63 -3.17
CA ILE A 34 13.33 13.58 -2.21
C ILE A 34 14.15 12.33 -2.54
N ASP A 35 14.90 11.83 -1.55
CA ASP A 35 15.57 10.54 -1.68
C ASP A 35 14.53 9.42 -1.91
N TYR A 36 14.85 8.49 -2.83
CA TYR A 36 13.94 7.43 -3.22
C TYR A 36 14.60 6.05 -3.07
N ALA A 37 13.87 5.12 -2.49
CA ALA A 37 14.26 3.72 -2.39
C ALA A 37 13.14 2.81 -2.90
N SER A 38 13.46 1.87 -3.79
CA SER A 38 12.54 0.83 -4.21
C SER A 38 12.85 -0.48 -3.50
N HIS A 39 11.84 -1.10 -2.92
CA HIS A 39 11.90 -2.45 -2.38
C HIS A 39 11.18 -3.40 -3.33
N VAL A 40 11.97 -4.10 -4.14
CA VAL A 40 11.46 -5.04 -5.16
C VAL A 40 11.18 -6.38 -4.49
N LEU A 41 9.96 -6.90 -4.64
CA LEU A 41 9.59 -8.23 -4.17
C LEU A 41 10.09 -9.30 -5.16
N ASP A 42 10.47 -10.48 -4.64
CA ASP A 42 10.69 -11.64 -5.50
C ASP A 42 9.37 -12.01 -6.19
N TRP A 43 9.31 -11.78 -7.51
CA TRP A 43 8.09 -11.96 -8.29
C TRP A 43 7.54 -13.37 -8.23
N GLU A 44 8.41 -14.37 -8.29
CA GLU A 44 7.98 -15.76 -8.31
C GLU A 44 7.42 -16.22 -6.96
N GLU A 45 7.97 -15.69 -5.86
CA GLU A 45 7.43 -15.91 -4.52
C GLU A 45 6.11 -15.16 -4.33
N PHE A 46 6.10 -13.87 -4.67
CA PHE A 46 4.93 -13.00 -4.49
C PHE A 46 3.74 -13.44 -5.34
N LYS A 47 3.97 -13.81 -6.59
CA LYS A 47 2.96 -14.36 -7.49
C LYS A 47 2.32 -15.63 -6.92
N ASP A 48 3.10 -16.56 -6.36
CA ASP A 48 2.58 -17.78 -5.74
C ASP A 48 1.72 -17.46 -4.52
N ILE A 49 2.13 -16.48 -3.70
CA ILE A 49 1.36 -16.01 -2.55
C ILE A 49 0.03 -15.41 -3.01
N GLN A 50 0.01 -14.52 -4.01
CA GLN A 50 -1.22 -13.94 -4.53
C GLN A 50 -2.15 -15.00 -5.13
N LEU A 51 -1.61 -15.95 -5.90
CA LEU A 51 -2.40 -17.06 -6.44
C LEU A 51 -2.99 -17.95 -5.34
N SER A 52 -2.27 -18.18 -4.25
CA SER A 52 -2.77 -18.95 -3.11
C SER A 52 -3.97 -18.24 -2.46
N VAL A 53 -3.90 -16.92 -2.32
CA VAL A 53 -4.99 -16.11 -1.76
C VAL A 53 -6.20 -16.09 -2.70
N LEU A 54 -6.02 -15.94 -4.00
CA LEU A 54 -7.11 -16.05 -4.98
C LEU A 54 -7.80 -17.42 -4.93
N LYS A 55 -7.04 -18.51 -4.82
CA LYS A 55 -7.57 -19.89 -4.69
C LYS A 55 -8.34 -20.08 -3.38
N SER A 56 -7.96 -19.41 -2.30
CA SER A 56 -8.66 -19.51 -1.01
C SER A 56 -10.06 -18.90 -1.04
N SER A 57 -10.37 -18.11 -2.06
CA SER A 57 -11.69 -17.51 -2.26
C SER A 57 -12.14 -16.56 -1.14
N ILE A 58 -11.21 -15.87 -0.48
CA ILE A 58 -11.55 -14.79 0.44
C ILE A 58 -11.85 -13.49 -0.32
N VAL A 59 -12.55 -12.57 0.33
CA VAL A 59 -12.95 -11.28 -0.26
C VAL A 59 -11.72 -10.38 -0.47
N GLU A 60 -10.85 -10.31 0.55
CA GLU A 60 -9.70 -9.40 0.57
C GLU A 60 -8.44 -10.08 0.09
N VAL A 61 -8.24 -10.06 -1.22
CA VAL A 61 -7.10 -10.69 -1.87
C VAL A 61 -5.84 -9.80 -1.90
N GLU A 62 -5.94 -8.56 -1.39
CA GLU A 62 -4.83 -7.61 -1.28
C GLU A 62 -3.96 -7.80 -0.02
N ILE A 63 -4.36 -8.67 0.92
CA ILE A 63 -3.60 -8.96 2.15
C ILE A 63 -2.10 -9.16 1.92
N PRO A 64 -1.63 -9.87 0.87
CA PRO A 64 -0.19 -9.99 0.62
C PRO A 64 0.49 -8.64 0.37
N THR A 65 -0.13 -7.77 -0.42
CA THR A 65 0.39 -6.43 -0.72
C THR A 65 0.47 -5.58 0.55
N ASP A 66 -0.59 -5.56 1.34
CA ASP A 66 -0.67 -4.76 2.57
C ASP A 66 0.39 -5.17 3.59
N ILE A 67 0.55 -6.48 3.82
CA ILE A 67 1.59 -7.00 4.71
C ILE A 67 2.99 -6.67 4.19
N ALA A 68 3.22 -6.82 2.87
CA ALA A 68 4.51 -6.54 2.26
C ALA A 68 4.89 -5.06 2.38
N VAL A 69 3.93 -4.15 2.13
CA VAL A 69 4.14 -2.71 2.27
C VAL A 69 4.49 -2.34 3.71
N LEU A 70 3.72 -2.81 4.69
CA LEU A 70 4.00 -2.55 6.10
C LEU A 70 5.36 -3.10 6.53
N GLY A 71 5.68 -4.33 6.14
CA GLY A 71 6.96 -4.97 6.47
C GLY A 71 8.15 -4.25 5.84
N ALA A 72 8.08 -3.91 4.55
CA ALA A 72 9.14 -3.20 3.84
C ALA A 72 9.37 -1.80 4.42
N LEU A 73 8.30 -1.01 4.64
CA LEU A 73 8.39 0.34 5.20
C LEU A 73 9.06 0.35 6.57
N HIS A 74 8.66 -0.53 7.48
CA HIS A 74 9.24 -0.59 8.82
C HIS A 74 10.71 -1.04 8.80
N ARG A 75 11.08 -2.00 7.93
CA ARG A 75 12.46 -2.44 7.76
C ARG A 75 13.35 -1.33 7.21
N VAL A 76 12.88 -0.61 6.19
CA VAL A 76 13.62 0.54 5.64
C VAL A 76 13.73 1.65 6.67
N ALA A 77 12.65 2.01 7.36
CA ALA A 77 12.68 3.01 8.43
C ALA A 77 13.67 2.64 9.54
N ALA A 78 13.69 1.38 9.98
CA ALA A 78 14.63 0.91 10.99
C ALA A 78 16.09 0.94 10.51
N LYS A 79 16.35 0.53 9.26
CA LYS A 79 17.68 0.55 8.64
C LYS A 79 18.25 1.97 8.58
N HIS A 80 17.41 2.94 8.22
CA HIS A 80 17.81 4.35 8.10
C HIS A 80 17.59 5.16 9.39
N LYS A 81 17.22 4.50 10.52
CA LYS A 81 16.96 5.15 11.81
C LYS A 81 15.86 6.22 11.77
N ILE A 82 14.93 6.09 10.82
CA ILE A 82 13.77 6.97 10.65
C ILE A 82 12.73 6.64 11.72
N LYS A 83 12.17 7.66 12.38
CA LYS A 83 11.21 7.50 13.48
C LYS A 83 9.77 7.74 13.07
N PHE A 84 9.54 8.41 11.95
CA PHE A 84 8.20 8.77 11.49
C PHE A 84 7.98 8.28 10.05
N ILE A 85 6.91 7.53 9.85
CA ILE A 85 6.41 7.13 8.54
C ILE A 85 5.17 7.98 8.28
N LEU A 86 5.19 8.79 7.22
CA LEU A 86 4.02 9.57 6.81
C LEU A 86 3.11 8.70 5.95
N SER A 87 1.85 8.63 6.32
CA SER A 87 0.81 7.94 5.56
C SER A 87 -0.12 8.95 4.90
N GLY A 88 -0.49 8.66 3.65
CA GLY A 88 -1.54 9.39 2.91
C GLY A 88 -2.96 8.98 3.29
N GLY A 89 -3.14 7.95 4.12
CA GLY A 89 -4.46 7.56 4.62
C GLY A 89 -5.13 8.68 5.40
N ASN A 90 -6.45 8.83 5.27
CA ASN A 90 -7.21 9.88 5.93
C ASN A 90 -8.67 9.47 6.13
N TYR A 91 -9.33 10.06 7.12
CA TYR A 91 -10.74 9.78 7.42
C TYR A 91 -11.71 10.33 6.36
N ALA A 92 -11.35 11.42 5.67
CA ALA A 92 -12.24 12.08 4.73
C ALA A 92 -12.56 11.22 3.50
N THR A 93 -11.60 10.41 3.03
CA THR A 93 -11.77 9.59 1.82
C THR A 93 -11.75 8.08 2.08
N GLU A 94 -11.42 7.63 3.30
CA GLU A 94 -11.25 6.21 3.63
C GLU A 94 -12.11 5.72 4.80
N GLY A 95 -12.72 6.64 5.56
CA GLY A 95 -13.56 6.31 6.72
C GLY A 95 -14.98 5.83 6.39
N ILE A 96 -15.33 5.61 5.14
CA ILE A 96 -16.69 5.35 4.66
C ILE A 96 -17.05 3.87 4.47
N LEU A 97 -16.08 2.97 4.59
CA LEU A 97 -16.34 1.54 4.39
C LEU A 97 -17.17 0.95 5.54
N PRO A 98 -18.16 0.09 5.25
CA PRO A 98 -18.90 -0.62 6.29
C PRO A 98 -17.97 -1.44 7.18
N GLN A 99 -18.17 -1.39 8.50
CA GLN A 99 -17.33 -2.12 9.47
C GLN A 99 -17.21 -3.62 9.16
N LYS A 100 -18.25 -4.23 8.61
CA LYS A 100 -18.25 -5.66 8.23
C LYS A 100 -17.32 -5.99 7.07
N TRP A 101 -16.81 -5.00 6.36
CA TRP A 101 -15.86 -5.18 5.26
C TRP A 101 -14.41 -5.00 5.69
N PHE A 102 -14.19 -4.63 6.96
CA PHE A 102 -12.84 -4.52 7.49
C PHE A 102 -12.23 -5.89 7.72
N TYR A 103 -10.98 -5.99 7.37
CA TYR A 103 -10.11 -7.11 7.71
C TYR A 103 -8.85 -6.56 8.40
N ASP A 104 -8.13 -7.42 9.10
CA ASP A 104 -6.83 -7.01 9.63
C ASP A 104 -5.75 -7.13 8.54
N PRO A 105 -5.25 -6.02 7.99
CA PRO A 105 -4.21 -6.04 6.97
C PRO A 105 -2.87 -6.61 7.48
N LYS A 106 -2.79 -6.96 8.75
CA LYS A 106 -1.59 -7.53 9.41
C LYS A 106 -1.77 -8.98 9.80
N ASP A 107 -2.84 -9.63 9.38
CA ASP A 107 -3.07 -11.05 9.71
C ASP A 107 -2.14 -11.98 8.91
N LEU A 108 -0.86 -11.94 9.29
CA LEU A 108 0.17 -12.83 8.75
C LEU A 108 -0.13 -14.31 9.03
N LYS A 109 -0.87 -14.62 10.10
CA LYS A 109 -1.25 -16.01 10.44
C LYS A 109 -2.22 -16.56 9.41
N LEU A 110 -3.23 -15.77 9.03
CA LEU A 110 -4.16 -16.11 7.95
C LEU A 110 -3.39 -16.32 6.65
N LEU A 111 -2.54 -15.38 6.26
CA LEU A 111 -1.75 -15.46 5.02
C LEU A 111 -0.88 -16.73 4.98
N LYS A 112 -0.17 -17.03 6.07
CA LYS A 112 0.66 -18.26 6.17
C LYS A 112 -0.18 -19.54 6.06
N ASN A 113 -1.36 -19.57 6.66
CA ASN A 113 -2.27 -20.72 6.57
C ASN A 113 -2.78 -20.92 5.15
N ILE A 114 -3.15 -19.84 4.48
CA ILE A 114 -3.57 -19.87 3.06
C ILE A 114 -2.40 -20.35 2.19
N GLN A 115 -1.22 -19.78 2.36
CA GLN A 115 -0.03 -20.16 1.60
C GLN A 115 0.33 -21.66 1.79
N LYS A 116 0.26 -22.15 3.03
CA LYS A 116 0.49 -23.57 3.34
C LYS A 116 -0.51 -24.50 2.62
N ARG A 117 -1.75 -24.04 2.43
CA ARG A 117 -2.86 -24.83 1.90
C ARG A 117 -2.95 -24.80 0.37
N PHE A 118 -2.67 -23.66 -0.23
CA PHE A 118 -2.91 -23.40 -1.66
C PHE A 118 -1.67 -22.98 -2.44
N GLY A 119 -0.61 -22.59 -1.77
CA GLY A 119 0.66 -22.19 -2.39
C GLY A 119 1.56 -23.38 -2.69
N THR A 120 2.51 -23.15 -3.56
CA THR A 120 3.52 -24.15 -3.97
C THR A 120 4.93 -23.78 -3.50
N LYS A 121 5.16 -22.51 -3.18
CA LYS A 121 6.46 -21.97 -2.76
C LYS A 121 6.46 -21.64 -1.25
N LYS A 122 7.65 -21.67 -0.64
CA LYS A 122 7.84 -21.20 0.74
C LYS A 122 8.04 -19.67 0.73
N MET A 123 7.45 -19.00 1.70
CA MET A 123 7.70 -17.57 1.96
C MET A 123 9.09 -17.42 2.60
N LYS A 124 10.10 -17.00 1.82
CA LYS A 124 11.50 -16.86 2.26
C LYS A 124 11.92 -15.39 2.33
N THR A 125 11.64 -14.63 1.28
CA THR A 125 12.07 -13.23 1.11
C THR A 125 10.95 -12.24 1.36
N PHE A 126 9.71 -12.72 1.39
CA PHE A 126 8.52 -11.92 1.61
C PHE A 126 8.64 -11.06 2.87
N PRO A 127 8.49 -9.72 2.76
CA PRO A 127 8.65 -8.81 3.89
C PRO A 127 7.42 -8.89 4.82
N SER A 128 7.38 -9.97 5.61
CA SER A 128 6.30 -10.21 6.57
C SER A 128 6.18 -9.07 7.58
N PHE A 129 4.96 -8.88 8.10
CA PHE A 129 4.67 -7.96 9.19
C PHE A 129 3.55 -8.55 10.04
N ASN A 130 3.72 -8.55 11.35
CA ASN A 130 2.75 -9.10 12.28
C ASN A 130 2.68 -8.25 13.56
N PHE A 131 1.76 -8.60 14.45
CA PHE A 131 1.54 -7.87 15.70
C PHE A 131 2.80 -7.75 16.58
N LEU A 132 3.63 -8.80 16.69
CA LEU A 132 4.85 -8.74 17.50
C LEU A 132 5.89 -7.82 16.86
N GLU A 133 6.01 -7.83 15.54
CA GLU A 133 6.86 -6.89 14.80
C GLU A 133 6.36 -5.46 14.95
N GLU A 134 5.04 -5.23 14.94
CA GLU A 134 4.46 -3.91 15.21
C GLU A 134 4.85 -3.40 16.61
N ILE A 135 4.70 -4.23 17.65
CA ILE A 135 5.14 -3.88 19.01
C ILE A 135 6.64 -3.55 19.04
N TYR A 136 7.46 -4.40 18.41
CA TYR A 136 8.90 -4.17 18.33
C TYR A 136 9.25 -2.85 17.67
N TYR A 137 8.69 -2.56 16.49
CA TYR A 137 8.97 -1.32 15.79
C TYR A 137 8.44 -0.11 16.55
N LYS A 138 7.26 -0.19 17.14
CA LYS A 138 6.63 0.90 17.87
C LYS A 138 7.36 1.23 19.18
N PHE A 139 7.67 0.23 19.99
CA PHE A 139 8.20 0.45 21.35
C PHE A 139 9.72 0.39 21.42
N ILE A 140 10.36 -0.52 20.68
CA ILE A 140 11.82 -0.67 20.71
C ILE A 140 12.49 0.26 19.69
N LYS A 141 12.04 0.24 18.45
CA LYS A 141 12.58 1.12 17.39
C LYS A 141 12.01 2.53 17.44
N LYS A 142 10.91 2.76 18.16
CA LYS A 142 10.20 4.04 18.31
C LYS A 142 9.76 4.61 16.95
N ILE A 143 9.33 3.75 16.03
CA ILE A 143 8.81 4.12 14.73
C ILE A 143 7.31 4.33 14.86
N ARG A 144 6.79 5.45 14.35
CA ARG A 144 5.37 5.82 14.40
C ARG A 144 4.87 6.15 13.01
N ILE A 145 3.67 5.65 12.69
CA ILE A 145 2.95 6.07 11.48
C ILE A 145 2.14 7.31 11.83
N VAL A 146 2.23 8.34 11.01
CA VAL A 146 1.51 9.60 11.15
C VAL A 146 0.61 9.79 9.94
N TYR A 147 -0.69 9.84 10.17
CA TYR A 147 -1.70 10.12 9.14
C TYR A 147 -1.85 11.64 9.00
N ILE A 148 -0.88 12.23 8.29
CA ILE A 148 -0.71 13.69 8.26
C ILE A 148 -1.94 14.43 7.72
N LEU A 149 -2.66 13.84 6.77
CA LEU A 149 -3.84 14.47 6.15
C LEU A 149 -5.03 14.62 7.12
N ASN A 150 -5.03 13.94 8.27
CA ASN A 150 -6.07 14.12 9.29
C ASN A 150 -5.89 15.40 10.13
N TYR A 151 -4.75 16.06 10.01
CA TYR A 151 -4.46 17.32 10.74
C TYR A 151 -4.75 18.57 9.92
N PHE A 152 -5.18 18.41 8.66
CA PHE A 152 -5.50 19.51 7.75
C PHE A 152 -6.85 19.28 7.10
N PRO A 153 -7.58 20.35 6.71
CA PRO A 153 -8.75 20.19 5.84
C PRO A 153 -8.28 19.65 4.49
N PHE A 154 -8.46 18.34 4.30
CA PHE A 154 -8.03 17.67 3.07
C PHE A 154 -9.08 17.78 1.99
N ASP A 155 -8.69 18.39 0.86
CA ASP A 155 -9.48 18.53 -0.36
C ASP A 155 -8.74 17.84 -1.50
N LYS A 156 -9.29 16.73 -1.96
CA LYS A 156 -8.67 15.88 -2.98
C LYS A 156 -8.51 16.60 -4.32
N GLU A 157 -9.50 17.40 -4.72
CA GLU A 157 -9.48 18.09 -6.02
C GLU A 157 -8.39 19.16 -6.04
N LYS A 158 -8.28 19.94 -4.96
CA LYS A 158 -7.20 20.93 -4.82
C LYS A 158 -5.83 20.25 -4.76
N ALA A 159 -5.70 19.15 -4.05
CA ALA A 159 -4.44 18.39 -3.99
C ALA A 159 -4.04 17.87 -5.39
N MET A 160 -4.99 17.35 -6.16
CA MET A 160 -4.73 16.90 -7.52
C MET A 160 -4.35 18.04 -8.47
N ALA A 161 -4.98 19.22 -8.34
CA ALA A 161 -4.63 20.39 -9.13
C ALA A 161 -3.17 20.81 -8.87
N VAL A 162 -2.77 20.94 -7.60
CA VAL A 162 -1.40 21.26 -7.22
C VAL A 162 -0.38 20.24 -7.74
N LEU A 163 -0.69 18.94 -7.63
CA LEU A 163 0.20 17.90 -8.14
C LEU A 163 0.39 17.97 -9.66
N LYS A 164 -0.68 18.27 -10.41
CA LYS A 164 -0.61 18.46 -11.87
C LYS A 164 0.22 19.67 -12.26
N GLU A 165 -0.06 20.81 -11.62
CA GLU A 165 0.57 22.10 -11.95
C GLU A 165 2.03 22.18 -11.53
N GLU A 166 2.34 21.75 -10.29
CA GLU A 166 3.69 21.89 -9.74
C GLU A 166 4.62 20.71 -10.07
N LEU A 167 4.08 19.50 -10.26
CA LEU A 167 4.88 18.27 -10.31
C LEU A 167 4.61 17.40 -11.55
N ASN A 168 3.90 17.94 -12.55
CA ASN A 168 3.58 17.18 -13.77
C ASN A 168 3.00 15.77 -13.50
N TRP A 169 2.21 15.66 -12.42
CA TRP A 169 1.56 14.41 -12.07
C TRP A 169 0.48 14.05 -13.09
N LYS A 170 0.49 12.82 -13.56
CA LYS A 170 -0.45 12.31 -14.54
C LYS A 170 -1.56 11.52 -13.86
N TYR A 171 -2.80 11.84 -14.21
CA TYR A 171 -3.95 11.09 -13.73
C TYR A 171 -4.03 9.71 -14.41
N TYR A 172 -4.15 8.66 -13.63
CA TYR A 172 -4.20 7.26 -14.11
C TYR A 172 -5.61 6.65 -14.09
N GLY A 173 -6.68 7.47 -14.09
CA GLY A 173 -8.06 7.02 -14.34
C GLY A 173 -8.94 6.80 -13.12
N GLY A 174 -8.42 6.67 -11.90
CA GLY A 174 -9.23 6.47 -10.70
C GLY A 174 -8.43 6.11 -9.45
N LYS A 175 -9.11 5.98 -8.32
CA LYS A 175 -8.51 5.47 -7.09
C LYS A 175 -8.09 4.02 -7.30
N HIS A 176 -6.87 3.65 -6.89
CA HIS A 176 -6.28 2.31 -6.99
C HIS A 176 -5.97 1.81 -8.41
N TYR A 177 -6.03 2.68 -9.42
CA TYR A 177 -5.62 2.33 -10.78
C TYR A 177 -4.09 2.40 -11.00
N GLU A 178 -3.35 2.83 -9.98
CA GLU A 178 -1.89 2.74 -9.93
C GLU A 178 -1.39 1.30 -9.99
N SER A 179 -2.20 0.33 -9.52
CA SER A 179 -1.91 -1.10 -9.55
C SER A 179 -2.89 -1.83 -10.46
N LYS A 180 -2.37 -2.53 -11.46
CA LYS A 180 -3.18 -3.36 -12.38
C LYS A 180 -3.92 -4.48 -11.64
N PHE A 181 -3.30 -5.07 -10.61
CA PHE A 181 -3.93 -6.11 -9.81
C PHE A 181 -5.08 -5.56 -8.96
N THR A 182 -4.87 -4.45 -8.26
CA THR A 182 -5.91 -3.82 -7.44
C THR A 182 -7.09 -3.36 -8.30
N SER A 183 -6.81 -2.80 -9.48
CA SER A 183 -7.85 -2.45 -10.45
C SER A 183 -8.67 -3.67 -10.88
N PHE A 184 -8.03 -4.79 -11.20
CA PHE A 184 -8.71 -6.06 -11.52
C PHE A 184 -9.55 -6.57 -10.35
N VAL A 185 -9.00 -6.55 -9.13
CA VAL A 185 -9.69 -7.03 -7.92
C VAL A 185 -10.97 -6.24 -7.68
N GLN A 186 -10.88 -4.93 -7.67
CA GLN A 186 -12.01 -4.06 -7.32
C GLN A 186 -13.04 -3.94 -8.44
N SER A 187 -12.61 -3.94 -9.71
CA SER A 187 -13.53 -3.77 -10.84
C SER A 187 -14.18 -5.07 -11.29
N TYR A 188 -13.54 -6.20 -11.09
CA TYR A 188 -14.00 -7.49 -11.61
C TYR A 188 -14.17 -8.56 -10.55
N TYR A 189 -13.09 -8.93 -9.82
CA TYR A 189 -13.10 -10.08 -8.91
C TYR A 189 -14.13 -9.95 -7.78
N GLN A 190 -14.09 -8.86 -7.03
CA GLN A 190 -15.00 -8.63 -5.90
C GLN A 190 -16.44 -8.48 -6.37
N PHE A 191 -16.65 -7.78 -7.49
CA PHE A 191 -18.00 -7.63 -8.05
C PHE A 191 -18.56 -8.96 -8.54
N LYS A 192 -17.83 -9.69 -9.38
CA LYS A 192 -18.33 -10.94 -9.99
C LYS A 192 -18.51 -12.08 -8.99
N LYS A 193 -17.64 -12.16 -7.99
CA LYS A 193 -17.63 -13.30 -7.06
C LYS A 193 -18.46 -13.06 -5.80
N PHE A 194 -18.48 -11.83 -5.30
CA PHE A 194 -19.10 -11.48 -4.02
C PHE A 194 -20.21 -10.43 -4.12
N ASN A 195 -20.49 -9.94 -5.33
CA ASN A 195 -21.43 -8.85 -5.59
C ASN A 195 -21.08 -7.56 -4.79
N LEU A 196 -19.78 -7.33 -4.55
CA LEU A 196 -19.26 -6.16 -3.87
C LEU A 196 -18.69 -5.19 -4.88
N ASP A 197 -19.33 -4.04 -5.03
CA ASP A 197 -18.83 -2.96 -5.91
C ASP A 197 -18.07 -1.91 -5.08
N TYR A 198 -16.77 -2.12 -4.89
CA TYR A 198 -15.92 -1.18 -4.17
C TYR A 198 -15.84 0.20 -4.82
N ARG A 199 -16.07 0.29 -6.13
CA ARG A 199 -16.11 1.58 -6.83
C ARG A 199 -17.23 2.46 -6.31
N ARG A 200 -18.39 1.87 -5.97
CA ARG A 200 -19.51 2.60 -5.35
C ARG A 200 -19.23 3.04 -3.91
N ALA A 201 -18.44 2.27 -3.19
CA ALA A 201 -18.08 2.60 -1.81
C ALA A 201 -16.97 3.67 -1.70
N THR A 202 -16.24 3.91 -2.78
CA THR A 202 -15.11 4.86 -2.81
C THR A 202 -15.42 6.13 -3.63
N PHE A 203 -16.66 6.29 -4.11
CA PHE A 203 -17.12 7.55 -4.69
C PHE A 203 -17.44 8.55 -3.58
N SER A 204 -16.44 9.29 -3.20
CA SER A 204 -16.57 10.53 -2.41
C SER A 204 -15.47 11.49 -2.84
#